data_d433b313921a8ac92700ca5e56d313d2
#
_entry.id   d433b313921a8ac92700ca5e56d313d2
#
_cell.length_a   1.000
_cell.length_b   1.000
_cell.length_c   1.000
_cell.angle_alpha   90.00
_cell.angle_beta   90.00
_cell.angle_gamma   90.00
#
_symmetry.space_group_name_H-M   'P 1'
#
loop_
_entity.id
_entity.type
_entity.pdbx_description
1 polymer ?
#
loop_
_entity_poly.entity_id
_entity_poly.type
_entity_poly.pdbx_seq_one_letter_code
_entity_poly.pdbx_strand_id
1 'polypeptide(L)'
;MSEKIYRDYFEDKEDFDYKNLKIPEGVEAQPLTVPPVLKPDKETATDVWFTLESIVGESQILPGEKTKTWGYNAPLLGKTMVVEKGKRVHVTLKNSLPELTTYHWHGIEVPGPITDGGCHAPVYPGEEKQIEFT
;
A
#
# COMPACT_ATOMS: atom_id res chain seq x y z
N MET A 1 -22.56 5.12 -2.14
CA MET A 1 -22.34 6.10 -3.23
C MET A 1 -23.58 6.10 -4.09
N SER A 2 -24.22 7.25 -4.35
CA SER A 2 -25.45 7.25 -5.17
C SER A 2 -25.09 6.98 -6.64
N GLU A 3 -25.99 6.34 -7.37
CA GLU A 3 -25.84 6.04 -8.78
C GLU A 3 -25.50 7.29 -9.62
N LYS A 4 -25.99 8.46 -9.20
CA LYS A 4 -25.70 9.74 -9.81
C LYS A 4 -24.22 10.13 -9.70
N ILE A 5 -23.58 9.94 -8.51
CA ILE A 5 -22.15 10.28 -8.31
C ILE A 5 -21.27 9.35 -9.17
N TYR A 6 -21.68 8.09 -9.34
CA TYR A 6 -20.94 7.15 -10.18
C TYR A 6 -20.99 7.56 -11.67
N ARG A 7 -22.17 7.97 -12.16
CA ARG A 7 -22.33 8.49 -13.54
C ARG A 7 -21.50 9.73 -13.77
N ASP A 8 -21.67 10.76 -12.92
CA ASP A 8 -20.94 12.04 -13.04
C ASP A 8 -19.41 11.83 -13.08
N TYR A 9 -18.91 10.81 -12.38
CA TYR A 9 -17.48 10.51 -12.36
C TYR A 9 -16.97 9.82 -13.63
N PHE A 10 -17.78 9.01 -14.31
CA PHE A 10 -17.37 8.24 -15.47
C PHE A 10 -17.92 8.78 -16.80
N GLU A 11 -19.12 9.36 -16.82
CA GLU A 11 -19.76 9.86 -18.05
C GLU A 11 -19.13 11.16 -18.57
N ASP A 12 -18.65 12.03 -17.69
CA ASP A 12 -17.96 13.28 -18.09
C ASP A 12 -16.54 13.07 -18.64
N LYS A 13 -16.11 11.82 -18.81
CA LYS A 13 -14.77 11.47 -19.29
C LYS A 13 -14.76 10.73 -20.62
N GLU A 14 -15.86 10.79 -21.39
CA GLU A 14 -15.90 10.20 -22.72
C GLU A 14 -14.81 10.73 -23.66
N ASP A 15 -14.31 11.94 -23.42
CA ASP A 15 -13.23 12.57 -24.19
C ASP A 15 -11.83 12.37 -23.59
N PHE A 16 -11.66 11.61 -22.50
CA PHE A 16 -10.36 11.40 -21.91
C PHE A 16 -9.55 10.39 -22.72
N ASP A 17 -8.62 10.90 -23.53
CA ASP A 17 -7.77 10.08 -24.39
C ASP A 17 -6.64 9.39 -23.60
N TYR A 18 -6.94 8.22 -23.03
CA TYR A 18 -5.96 7.39 -22.32
C TYR A 18 -4.78 6.92 -23.19
N LYS A 19 -4.93 6.95 -24.54
CA LYS A 19 -3.89 6.48 -25.46
C LYS A 19 -2.83 7.55 -25.76
N ASN A 20 -3.21 8.80 -25.59
CA ASN A 20 -2.35 9.96 -25.90
C ASN A 20 -2.06 10.81 -24.65
N LEU A 21 -2.01 10.19 -23.47
CA LEU A 21 -1.56 10.87 -22.25
C LEU A 21 -0.18 11.48 -22.49
N LYS A 22 -0.12 12.80 -22.41
CA LYS A 22 1.14 13.53 -22.50
C LYS A 22 1.59 13.94 -21.11
N ILE A 23 2.90 13.91 -20.91
CA ILE A 23 3.49 14.54 -19.73
C ILE A 23 3.09 16.02 -19.75
N PRO A 24 2.55 16.57 -18.64
CA PRO A 24 2.21 18.00 -18.57
C PRO A 24 3.42 18.87 -18.95
N GLU A 25 3.15 20.01 -19.56
CA GLU A 25 4.22 20.95 -19.94
C GLU A 25 5.01 21.38 -18.70
N GLY A 26 6.33 21.40 -18.80
CA GLY A 26 7.24 21.74 -17.70
C GLY A 26 7.53 20.59 -16.72
N VAL A 27 6.97 19.39 -16.94
CA VAL A 27 7.31 18.19 -16.16
C VAL A 27 8.33 17.35 -16.91
N GLU A 28 9.50 17.18 -16.31
CA GLU A 28 10.52 16.27 -16.84
C GLU A 28 10.19 14.83 -16.46
N ALA A 29 10.21 13.93 -17.44
CA ALA A 29 10.00 12.50 -17.20
C ALA A 29 11.13 11.94 -16.33
N GLN A 30 10.76 11.25 -15.25
CA GLN A 30 11.70 10.58 -14.37
C GLN A 30 11.69 9.07 -14.65
N PRO A 31 12.83 8.38 -14.45
CA PRO A 31 12.86 6.93 -14.53
C PRO A 31 11.88 6.30 -13.53
N LEU A 32 11.19 5.24 -13.93
CA LEU A 32 10.35 4.46 -13.03
C LEU A 32 11.23 3.85 -11.92
N THR A 33 10.94 4.23 -10.68
CA THR A 33 11.65 3.70 -9.52
C THR A 33 10.94 2.44 -9.02
N VAL A 34 11.66 1.34 -8.97
CA VAL A 34 11.18 0.11 -8.32
C VAL A 34 11.24 0.28 -6.79
N PRO A 35 10.15 -0.01 -6.06
CA PRO A 35 10.19 0.08 -4.60
C PRO A 35 11.30 -0.80 -4.02
N PRO A 36 12.07 -0.30 -3.04
CA PRO A 36 13.15 -1.06 -2.43
C PRO A 36 12.62 -2.29 -1.69
N VAL A 37 13.42 -3.33 -1.57
CA VAL A 37 13.05 -4.54 -0.85
C VAL A 37 13.00 -4.27 0.65
N LEU A 38 11.92 -4.72 1.30
CA LEU A 38 11.81 -4.76 2.75
C LEU A 38 12.66 -5.92 3.28
N LYS A 39 13.63 -5.60 4.11
CA LYS A 39 14.42 -6.63 4.78
C LYS A 39 13.57 -7.30 5.86
N PRO A 40 13.58 -8.63 5.97
CA PRO A 40 12.92 -9.31 7.07
C PRO A 40 13.60 -8.97 8.40
N ASP A 41 12.80 -8.90 9.48
CA ASP A 41 13.28 -8.74 10.85
C ASP A 41 14.03 -9.99 11.29
N LYS A 42 13.55 -11.15 10.84
CA LYS A 42 14.13 -12.47 11.09
C LYS A 42 13.75 -13.43 9.97
N GLU A 43 14.60 -14.38 9.67
CA GLU A 43 14.35 -15.43 8.71
C GLU A 43 15.02 -16.74 9.16
N THR A 44 14.34 -17.87 8.91
CA THR A 44 14.82 -19.24 9.11
C THR A 44 14.60 -20.05 7.85
N ALA A 45 14.87 -21.34 7.89
CA ALA A 45 14.58 -22.24 6.78
C ALA A 45 13.08 -22.34 6.46
N THR A 46 12.21 -22.21 7.47
CA THR A 46 10.76 -22.44 7.37
C THR A 46 9.90 -21.21 7.59
N ASP A 47 10.45 -20.17 8.18
CA ASP A 47 9.69 -19.02 8.64
C ASP A 47 10.40 -17.70 8.32
N VAL A 48 9.61 -16.64 8.08
CA VAL A 48 10.10 -15.28 7.88
C VAL A 48 9.21 -14.28 8.61
N TRP A 49 9.82 -13.25 9.22
CA TRP A 49 9.13 -12.21 10.00
C TRP A 49 9.35 -10.84 9.39
N PHE A 50 8.29 -10.07 9.30
CA PHE A 50 8.31 -8.68 8.85
C PHE A 50 7.52 -7.79 9.80
N THR A 51 7.95 -6.54 9.91
CA THR A 51 7.14 -5.46 10.48
C THR A 51 6.70 -4.52 9.36
N LEU A 52 5.38 -4.38 9.19
CA LEU A 52 4.76 -3.40 8.32
C LEU A 52 4.18 -2.27 9.16
N GLU A 53 4.69 -1.08 8.99
CA GLU A 53 4.23 0.10 9.69
C GLU A 53 3.63 1.11 8.70
N SER A 54 2.36 1.44 8.91
CA SER A 54 1.70 2.54 8.20
C SER A 54 2.14 3.87 8.81
N ILE A 55 2.74 4.74 8.00
CA ILE A 55 3.32 6.00 8.45
C ILE A 55 2.84 7.19 7.62
N VAL A 56 2.83 8.36 8.25
CA VAL A 56 2.70 9.64 7.55
C VAL A 56 4.03 10.01 6.91
N GLY A 57 3.98 10.53 5.70
CA GLY A 57 5.15 10.98 4.96
C GLY A 57 4.87 12.19 4.08
N GLU A 58 5.87 12.57 3.33
CA GLU A 58 5.78 13.58 2.27
C GLU A 58 6.51 13.07 1.04
N SER A 59 5.90 13.27 -0.13
CA SER A 59 6.48 12.84 -1.41
C SER A 59 6.38 13.93 -2.46
N GLN A 60 7.42 14.03 -3.29
CA GLN A 60 7.42 14.91 -4.45
C GLN A 60 6.77 14.16 -5.62
N ILE A 61 5.51 14.47 -5.92
CA ILE A 61 4.75 13.83 -7.00
C ILE A 61 4.80 14.69 -8.27
N LEU A 62 4.58 16.00 -8.11
CA LEU A 62 4.66 16.98 -9.19
C LEU A 62 5.65 18.07 -8.80
N PRO A 63 6.17 18.87 -9.78
CA PRO A 63 6.96 20.06 -9.48
C PRO A 63 6.21 21.02 -8.55
N GLY A 64 6.90 21.62 -7.58
CA GLY A 64 6.32 22.53 -6.60
C GLY A 64 6.39 22.02 -5.18
N GLU A 65 5.32 22.17 -4.41
CA GLU A 65 5.26 21.73 -3.02
C GLU A 65 5.14 20.20 -2.91
N LYS A 66 5.68 19.67 -1.83
CA LYS A 66 5.52 18.24 -1.50
C LYS A 66 4.07 17.93 -1.13
N THR A 67 3.61 16.76 -1.54
CA THR A 67 2.32 16.20 -1.17
C THR A 67 2.44 15.42 0.13
N LYS A 68 1.53 15.64 1.08
CA LYS A 68 1.39 14.76 2.25
C LYS A 68 0.89 13.40 1.79
N THR A 69 1.60 12.36 2.18
CA THR A 69 1.35 10.98 1.73
C THR A 69 1.36 10.03 2.91
N TRP A 70 0.78 8.85 2.70
CA TRP A 70 0.87 7.72 3.62
C TRP A 70 1.50 6.54 2.89
N GLY A 71 2.21 5.71 3.64
CA GLY A 71 2.84 4.53 3.06
C GLY A 71 3.21 3.50 4.11
N TYR A 72 3.71 2.37 3.65
CA TYR A 72 4.13 1.24 4.49
C TYR A 72 5.66 1.18 4.54
N ASN A 73 6.26 1.45 5.68
CA ASN A 73 7.72 1.52 5.86
C ASN A 73 8.42 2.47 4.86
N ALA A 74 7.66 3.39 4.27
CA ALA A 74 8.10 4.38 3.29
C ALA A 74 7.12 5.56 3.27
N PRO A 75 7.52 6.75 2.80
CA PRO A 75 6.63 7.91 2.77
C PRO A 75 5.46 7.78 1.79
N LEU A 76 5.59 6.95 0.75
CA LEU A 76 4.55 6.69 -0.25
C LEU A 76 4.60 5.22 -0.67
N LEU A 77 3.42 4.62 -0.92
CA LEU A 77 3.26 3.21 -1.26
C LEU A 77 3.88 2.30 -0.18
N GLY A 78 4.86 1.50 -0.53
CA GLY A 78 5.54 0.61 0.41
C GLY A 78 6.81 0.00 -0.18
N LYS A 79 7.50 -0.75 0.65
CA LYS A 79 8.63 -1.57 0.22
C LYS A 79 8.13 -2.92 -0.28
N THR A 80 8.87 -3.53 -1.18
CA THR A 80 8.56 -4.87 -1.72
C THR A 80 8.94 -5.96 -0.72
N MET A 81 7.98 -6.76 -0.28
CA MET A 81 8.26 -8.00 0.45
C MET A 81 8.58 -9.10 -0.55
N VAL A 82 9.70 -9.78 -0.33
CA VAL A 82 10.11 -10.95 -1.12
C VAL A 82 10.13 -12.14 -0.19
N VAL A 83 9.32 -13.16 -0.49
CA VAL A 83 9.19 -14.37 0.32
C VAL A 83 9.34 -15.61 -0.54
N GLU A 84 9.93 -16.65 0.02
CA GLU A 84 10.06 -17.94 -0.63
C GLU A 84 8.76 -18.74 -0.44
N LYS A 85 8.27 -19.36 -1.52
CA LYS A 85 7.07 -20.20 -1.48
C LYS A 85 7.22 -21.32 -0.47
N GLY A 86 6.22 -21.50 0.40
CA GLY A 86 6.15 -22.54 1.41
C GLY A 86 6.71 -22.13 2.78
N LYS A 87 7.33 -20.94 2.90
CA LYS A 87 7.65 -20.38 4.22
C LYS A 87 6.39 -19.86 4.91
N ARG A 88 6.35 -20.00 6.22
CA ARG A 88 5.38 -19.32 7.05
C ARG A 88 5.80 -17.86 7.20
N VAL A 89 4.90 -16.96 6.84
CA VAL A 89 5.11 -15.52 6.90
C VAL A 89 4.43 -14.98 8.15
N HIS A 90 5.19 -14.38 9.05
CA HIS A 90 4.70 -13.70 10.24
C HIS A 90 4.81 -12.20 10.01
N VAL A 91 3.71 -11.47 10.17
CA VAL A 91 3.71 -10.02 9.96
C VAL A 91 3.20 -9.32 11.21
N THR A 92 4.01 -8.43 11.74
CA THR A 92 3.59 -7.44 12.71
C THR A 92 3.09 -6.21 11.97
N LEU A 93 1.79 -5.90 12.10
CA LEU A 93 1.13 -4.74 11.52
C LEU A 93 1.11 -3.63 12.56
N LYS A 94 1.66 -2.45 12.23
CA LYS A 94 1.67 -1.26 13.10
C LYS A 94 0.98 -0.10 12.42
N ASN A 95 0.13 0.62 13.13
CA ASN A 95 -0.50 1.81 12.62
C ASN A 95 0.00 3.07 13.35
N SER A 96 0.86 3.84 12.71
CA SER A 96 1.32 5.17 13.16
C SER A 96 0.61 6.31 12.43
N LEU A 97 -0.50 6.03 11.73
CA LEU A 97 -1.36 7.04 11.14
C LEU A 97 -2.30 7.67 12.18
N PRO A 98 -2.84 8.87 11.95
CA PRO A 98 -3.85 9.49 12.81
C PRO A 98 -5.24 8.84 12.67
N GLU A 99 -5.44 7.93 11.72
CA GLU A 99 -6.69 7.26 11.41
C GLU A 99 -6.51 5.75 11.41
N LEU A 100 -7.63 5.01 11.56
CA LEU A 100 -7.60 3.55 11.41
C LEU A 100 -7.24 3.16 9.98
N THR A 101 -6.53 2.04 9.84
CA THR A 101 -6.20 1.45 8.55
C THR A 101 -6.46 -0.05 8.56
N THR A 102 -6.30 -0.69 7.42
CA THR A 102 -6.33 -2.14 7.25
C THR A 102 -5.24 -2.58 6.29
N TYR A 103 -4.84 -3.84 6.35
CA TYR A 103 -3.81 -4.41 5.48
C TYR A 103 -4.43 -5.51 4.65
N HIS A 104 -4.41 -5.37 3.34
CA HIS A 104 -4.99 -6.32 2.40
C HIS A 104 -3.91 -6.93 1.49
N TRP A 105 -3.99 -8.25 1.31
CA TRP A 105 -3.03 -9.03 0.52
C TRP A 105 -3.61 -9.35 -0.86
N HIS A 106 -3.70 -8.35 -1.71
CA HIS A 106 -4.36 -8.46 -3.01
C HIS A 106 -3.77 -9.60 -3.87
N GLY A 107 -4.60 -10.60 -4.21
CA GLY A 107 -4.21 -11.76 -5.02
C GLY A 107 -3.48 -12.87 -4.28
N ILE A 108 -3.37 -12.80 -2.95
CA ILE A 108 -2.78 -13.86 -2.13
C ILE A 108 -3.91 -14.59 -1.38
N GLU A 109 -3.89 -15.92 -1.38
CA GLU A 109 -4.78 -16.73 -0.57
C GLU A 109 -4.26 -16.75 0.88
N VAL A 110 -5.02 -16.11 1.78
CA VAL A 110 -4.70 -16.05 3.21
C VAL A 110 -5.89 -16.53 4.04
N PRO A 111 -5.67 -17.05 5.28
CA PRO A 111 -6.74 -17.61 6.10
C PRO A 111 -7.65 -16.53 6.66
N GLY A 112 -8.87 -16.44 6.12
CA GLY A 112 -10.00 -15.68 6.67
C GLY A 112 -9.86 -14.16 6.63
N PRO A 113 -10.94 -13.46 7.01
CA PRO A 113 -11.00 -12.01 6.88
C PRO A 113 -10.09 -11.24 7.86
N ILE A 114 -9.72 -11.86 9.00
CA ILE A 114 -8.85 -11.20 10.00
C ILE A 114 -7.42 -11.05 9.46
N THR A 115 -6.95 -12.04 8.71
CA THR A 115 -5.61 -12.00 8.08
C THR A 115 -5.61 -11.14 6.82
N ASP A 116 -6.70 -11.17 6.04
CA ASP A 116 -6.81 -10.46 4.75
C ASP A 116 -7.25 -8.99 4.89
N GLY A 117 -7.50 -8.51 6.09
CA GLY A 117 -7.86 -7.12 6.33
C GLY A 117 -9.33 -6.81 6.08
N GLY A 118 -9.61 -5.60 5.58
CA GLY A 118 -10.97 -5.10 5.39
C GLY A 118 -11.62 -4.63 6.71
N CYS A 119 -12.94 -4.46 6.69
CA CYS A 119 -13.70 -3.93 7.84
C CYS A 119 -13.67 -4.83 9.08
N HIS A 120 -13.28 -6.10 8.92
CA HIS A 120 -13.20 -7.07 10.00
C HIS A 120 -11.88 -7.04 10.78
N ALA A 121 -10.86 -6.39 10.23
CA ALA A 121 -9.53 -6.36 10.80
C ALA A 121 -8.90 -4.95 10.80
N PRO A 122 -9.59 -3.92 11.35
CA PRO A 122 -9.00 -2.60 11.45
C PRO A 122 -7.81 -2.61 12.41
N VAL A 123 -6.81 -1.80 12.10
CA VAL A 123 -5.70 -1.49 12.99
C VAL A 123 -5.84 -0.02 13.38
N TYR A 124 -6.12 0.25 14.65
CA TYR A 124 -6.35 1.61 15.14
C TYR A 124 -5.04 2.38 15.32
N PRO A 125 -5.08 3.72 15.37
CA PRO A 125 -3.89 4.53 15.66
C PRO A 125 -3.15 4.06 16.91
N GLY A 126 -1.86 3.79 16.77
CA GLY A 126 -1.00 3.28 17.84
C GLY A 126 -1.16 1.77 18.13
N GLU A 127 -2.06 1.08 17.46
CA GLU A 127 -2.24 -0.36 17.63
C GLU A 127 -1.20 -1.17 16.86
N GLU A 128 -0.91 -2.35 17.41
CA GLU A 128 -0.08 -3.38 16.79
C GLU A 128 -0.86 -4.70 16.74
N LYS A 129 -0.85 -5.37 15.60
CA LYS A 129 -1.46 -6.70 15.40
C LYS A 129 -0.48 -7.66 14.76
N GLN A 130 -0.62 -8.93 15.08
CA GLN A 130 0.15 -9.99 14.45
C GLN A 130 -0.75 -10.88 13.62
N ILE A 131 -0.31 -11.20 12.42
CA ILE A 131 -0.95 -12.15 11.50
C ILE A 131 0.09 -13.14 10.98
N GLU A 132 -0.38 -14.28 10.50
CA GLU A 132 0.47 -15.26 9.84
C GLU A 132 -0.27 -15.95 8.70
N PHE A 133 0.50 -16.37 7.68
CA PHE A 133 0.03 -17.17 6.55
C PHE A 133 1.19 -17.95 5.91
N THR A 134 0.87 -18.91 5.02
CA THR A 134 1.86 -19.74 4.31
C THR A 134 1.55 -19.77 2.83
#